data_6ce5348f30021795dd073663c393b6e6
#
_entry.id   6ce5348f30021795dd073663c393b6e6
#
_cell.length_a   1.000
_cell.length_b   1.000
_cell.length_c   1.000
_cell.angle_alpha   90.00
_cell.angle_beta   90.00
_cell.angle_gamma   90.00
#
_symmetry.space_group_name_H-M   'P 1'
#
loop_
_entity.id
_entity.type
_entity.pdbx_description
1 polymer ?
#
loop_
_entity_poly.entity_id
_entity_poly.type
_entity_poly.pdbx_seq_one_letter_code
_entity_poly.pdbx_strand_id
1 'polypeptide(L)'
;TTNFDQPGLTDFSKGELPNSRAHTLKAYGSYEFNNGLRLGANLIAQSGRPISCFGVHPTDDFAQAYGAASHFCAGNAVSRGSLGETPTLFNIDLSAQYNLEIASTDVLLTLDVFNILNRDKASRVNEIAETDGGVADPDYGLNSAYQRPRGVRLSARFNF
;
A
#
# COMPACT_ATOMS: atom_id res chain seq x y z
N THR A 1 -8.43 -14.33 -14.21
CA THR A 1 -7.34 -14.62 -15.18
C THR A 1 -7.79 -14.51 -16.63
N THR A 2 -8.66 -13.57 -16.93
CA THR A 2 -9.13 -13.27 -18.28
C THR A 2 -8.01 -12.92 -19.26
N ASN A 3 -6.87 -12.44 -18.78
CA ASN A 3 -5.73 -12.09 -19.63
C ASN A 3 -5.15 -13.26 -20.43
N PHE A 4 -5.26 -14.50 -19.92
CA PHE A 4 -4.81 -15.68 -20.65
C PHE A 4 -5.76 -16.11 -21.75
N ASP A 5 -7.04 -15.69 -21.67
CA ASP A 5 -8.04 -15.94 -22.69
C ASP A 5 -7.92 -14.93 -23.85
N GLN A 6 -7.16 -13.84 -23.63
CA GLN A 6 -6.91 -12.77 -24.58
C GLN A 6 -5.40 -12.52 -24.70
N PRO A 7 -4.71 -13.17 -25.65
CA PRO A 7 -3.25 -13.09 -25.78
C PRO A 7 -2.71 -11.67 -25.88
N GLY A 8 -3.37 -10.75 -26.57
CA GLY A 8 -2.96 -9.36 -26.69
C GLY A 8 -2.86 -8.61 -25.35
N LEU A 9 -3.61 -9.01 -24.32
CA LEU A 9 -3.47 -8.45 -22.98
C LEU A 9 -2.19 -8.93 -22.26
N THR A 10 -1.53 -9.97 -22.77
CA THR A 10 -0.26 -10.48 -22.23
C THR A 10 0.96 -9.91 -22.93
N ASP A 11 0.77 -9.17 -24.03
CA ASP A 11 1.86 -8.52 -24.74
C ASP A 11 2.58 -7.54 -23.81
N PHE A 12 3.92 -7.63 -23.74
CA PHE A 12 4.78 -6.85 -22.86
C PHE A 12 4.46 -6.98 -21.35
N SER A 13 3.69 -7.99 -20.97
CA SER A 13 3.34 -8.26 -19.57
C SER A 13 4.51 -8.81 -18.74
N LYS A 14 5.67 -9.11 -19.35
CA LYS A 14 6.88 -9.55 -18.65
C LYS A 14 7.44 -8.39 -17.81
N GLY A 15 7.71 -8.64 -16.56
CA GLY A 15 8.27 -7.64 -15.64
C GLY A 15 7.81 -7.85 -14.20
N GLU A 16 8.10 -6.89 -13.35
CA GLU A 16 7.75 -6.96 -11.94
C GLU A 16 6.24 -6.79 -11.72
N LEU A 17 5.71 -7.56 -10.78
CA LEU A 17 4.29 -7.48 -10.42
C LEU A 17 4.00 -6.20 -9.64
N PRO A 18 2.80 -5.61 -9.78
CA PRO A 18 2.44 -4.34 -9.15
C PRO A 18 2.39 -4.38 -7.62
N ASN A 19 2.42 -5.55 -7.02
CA ASN A 19 2.49 -5.75 -5.56
C ASN A 19 3.89 -6.19 -5.09
N SER A 20 4.88 -6.26 -5.99
CA SER A 20 6.27 -6.57 -5.65
C SER A 20 6.85 -5.48 -4.74
N ARG A 21 7.64 -5.91 -3.76
CA ARG A 21 8.45 -5.07 -2.89
C ARG A 21 9.82 -5.72 -2.78
N ALA A 22 10.83 -5.10 -3.37
CA ALA A 22 12.19 -5.66 -3.38
C ALA A 22 12.71 -5.90 -1.96
N HIS A 23 12.39 -4.99 -1.04
CA HIS A 23 12.82 -5.08 0.35
C HIS A 23 11.67 -4.79 1.30
N THR A 24 11.53 -5.62 2.33
CA THR A 24 10.60 -5.38 3.44
C THR A 24 11.29 -5.71 4.75
N LEU A 25 11.40 -4.72 5.62
CA LEU A 25 11.87 -4.86 7.00
C LEU A 25 10.67 -4.74 7.93
N LYS A 26 10.52 -5.68 8.84
CA LYS A 26 9.54 -5.66 9.93
C LYS A 26 10.26 -5.92 11.24
N ALA A 27 10.06 -5.05 12.22
CA ALA A 27 10.55 -5.23 13.57
C ALA A 27 9.43 -4.88 14.55
N TYR A 28 9.24 -5.73 15.55
CA TYR A 28 8.25 -5.49 16.59
C TYR A 28 8.74 -6.06 17.91
N GLY A 29 8.28 -5.47 18.98
CA GLY A 29 8.60 -5.94 20.31
C GLY A 29 7.81 -5.21 21.37
N SER A 30 7.84 -5.74 22.57
CA SER A 30 7.29 -5.10 23.77
C SER A 30 8.18 -5.37 24.98
N TYR A 31 8.17 -4.42 25.89
CA TYR A 31 8.86 -4.52 27.16
C TYR A 31 7.90 -4.17 28.29
N GLU A 32 7.88 -5.00 29.32
CA GLU A 32 7.06 -4.80 30.52
C GLU A 32 7.97 -4.41 31.69
N PHE A 33 7.63 -3.29 32.30
CA PHE A 33 8.33 -2.75 33.47
C PHE A 33 7.74 -3.34 34.75
N ASN A 34 8.54 -3.37 35.81
CA ASN A 34 8.10 -3.90 37.12
C ASN A 34 6.93 -3.13 37.76
N ASN A 35 6.64 -1.93 37.30
CA ASN A 35 5.51 -1.09 37.76
C ASN A 35 4.20 -1.34 37.02
N GLY A 36 4.11 -2.39 36.19
CA GLY A 36 2.91 -2.73 35.41
C GLY A 36 2.75 -1.95 34.10
N LEU A 37 3.69 -1.06 33.75
CA LEU A 37 3.72 -0.39 32.46
C LEU A 37 4.30 -1.34 31.41
N ARG A 38 3.60 -1.53 30.28
CA ARG A 38 4.10 -2.22 29.11
C ARG A 38 4.19 -1.25 27.94
N LEU A 39 5.35 -1.16 27.31
CA LEU A 39 5.55 -0.43 26.07
C LEU A 39 5.73 -1.40 24.91
N GLY A 40 5.11 -1.10 23.78
CA GLY A 40 5.24 -1.85 22.54
C GLY A 40 5.59 -0.95 21.37
N ALA A 41 6.32 -1.50 20.40
CA ALA A 41 6.63 -0.81 19.16
C ALA A 41 6.49 -1.78 17.97
N ASN A 42 6.04 -1.25 16.84
CA ASN A 42 6.00 -1.94 15.56
C ASN A 42 6.59 -1.02 14.51
N LEU A 43 7.56 -1.52 13.74
CA LEU A 43 8.24 -0.83 12.66
C LEU A 43 8.07 -1.63 11.38
N ILE A 44 7.65 -0.95 10.31
CA ILE A 44 7.59 -1.50 8.97
C ILE A 44 8.27 -0.53 8.01
N ALA A 45 9.26 -1.03 7.25
CA ALA A 45 9.88 -0.32 6.13
C ALA A 45 9.77 -1.18 4.89
N GLN A 46 9.28 -0.59 3.78
CA GLN A 46 9.08 -1.30 2.51
C GLN A 46 9.58 -0.44 1.37
N SER A 47 10.32 -1.03 0.42
CA SER A 47 10.66 -0.37 -0.84
C SER A 47 9.40 0.05 -1.60
N GLY A 48 9.57 0.92 -2.57
CA GLY A 48 8.52 1.26 -3.52
C GLY A 48 7.91 0.03 -4.20
N ARG A 49 6.77 0.16 -4.80
CA ARG A 49 6.22 -0.82 -5.72
C ARG A 49 6.51 -0.38 -7.15
N PRO A 50 6.74 -1.32 -8.09
CA PRO A 50 6.92 -0.99 -9.50
C PRO A 50 5.68 -0.28 -10.06
N ILE A 51 5.93 0.65 -10.98
CA ILE A 51 4.89 1.41 -11.69
C ILE A 51 4.83 0.90 -13.12
N SER A 52 3.61 0.59 -13.58
CA SER A 52 3.31 0.21 -14.95
C SER A 52 2.57 1.35 -15.68
N CYS A 53 2.30 1.15 -16.95
CA CYS A 53 1.36 1.94 -17.71
C CYS A 53 0.38 0.99 -18.40
N PHE A 54 -0.90 1.33 -18.33
CA PHE A 54 -1.96 0.59 -18.98
C PHE A 54 -2.69 1.51 -19.96
N GLY A 55 -2.85 1.02 -21.19
CA GLY A 55 -3.59 1.70 -22.25
C GLY A 55 -4.33 0.71 -23.13
N VAL A 56 -4.96 1.23 -24.16
CA VAL A 56 -5.69 0.44 -25.17
C VAL A 56 -4.69 -0.20 -26.12
N HIS A 57 -4.87 -1.48 -26.44
CA HIS A 57 -3.99 -2.18 -27.37
C HIS A 57 -4.09 -1.56 -28.77
N PRO A 58 -2.96 -1.21 -29.43
CA PRO A 58 -3.00 -0.41 -30.65
C PRO A 58 -3.53 -1.16 -31.89
N THR A 59 -3.44 -2.50 -31.92
CA THR A 59 -3.68 -3.28 -33.15
C THR A 59 -4.52 -4.54 -32.96
N ASP A 60 -4.75 -5.01 -31.71
CA ASP A 60 -5.56 -6.21 -31.45
C ASP A 60 -6.97 -5.80 -31.02
N ASP A 61 -7.94 -5.96 -31.93
CA ASP A 61 -9.35 -5.59 -31.73
C ASP A 61 -9.98 -6.34 -30.54
N PHE A 62 -9.55 -7.58 -30.28
CA PHE A 62 -10.06 -8.35 -29.15
C PHE A 62 -9.53 -7.80 -27.83
N ALA A 63 -8.26 -7.40 -27.77
CA ALA A 63 -7.69 -6.76 -26.60
C ALA A 63 -8.25 -5.34 -26.38
N GLN A 64 -8.53 -4.59 -27.45
CA GLN A 64 -9.17 -3.28 -27.38
C GLN A 64 -10.55 -3.32 -26.70
N ALA A 65 -11.29 -4.40 -26.87
CA ALA A 65 -12.59 -4.57 -26.24
C ALA A 65 -12.54 -4.57 -24.70
N TYR A 66 -11.35 -4.74 -24.11
CA TYR A 66 -11.11 -4.65 -22.66
C TYR A 66 -10.67 -3.26 -22.21
N GLY A 67 -10.67 -2.27 -23.10
CA GLY A 67 -10.26 -0.90 -22.81
C GLY A 67 -8.76 -0.80 -22.45
N ALA A 68 -8.41 0.08 -21.52
CA ALA A 68 -7.04 0.34 -21.10
C ALA A 68 -6.48 -0.75 -20.18
N ALA A 69 -6.38 -1.98 -20.68
CA ALA A 69 -5.95 -3.15 -19.90
C ALA A 69 -4.64 -3.78 -20.41
N SER A 70 -4.06 -3.27 -21.50
CA SER A 70 -2.83 -3.78 -22.09
C SER A 70 -1.60 -2.97 -21.68
N HIS A 71 -0.40 -3.56 -21.87
CA HIS A 71 0.87 -2.91 -21.53
C HIS A 71 1.35 -1.98 -22.66
N PHE A 72 0.49 -1.05 -23.06
CA PHE A 72 0.79 0.01 -24.00
C PHE A 72 0.52 1.37 -23.35
N CYS A 73 1.31 2.36 -23.70
CA CYS A 73 1.23 3.71 -23.17
C CYS A 73 1.21 4.67 -24.37
N ALA A 74 0.08 5.29 -24.66
CA ALA A 74 -0.12 6.11 -25.86
C ALA A 74 0.34 5.35 -27.14
N GLY A 75 -0.09 4.11 -27.29
CA GLY A 75 0.24 3.25 -28.41
C GLY A 75 1.65 2.65 -28.41
N ASN A 76 2.50 2.98 -27.45
CA ASN A 76 3.87 2.45 -27.34
C ASN A 76 3.93 1.31 -26.31
N ALA A 77 4.62 0.24 -26.67
CA ALA A 77 4.82 -0.89 -25.78
C ALA A 77 5.67 -0.51 -24.56
N VAL A 78 5.19 -0.82 -23.36
CA VAL A 78 5.87 -0.56 -22.09
C VAL A 78 5.83 -1.81 -21.23
N SER A 79 6.99 -2.37 -20.90
CA SER A 79 7.06 -3.57 -20.07
C SER A 79 6.45 -3.31 -18.67
N ARG A 80 5.83 -4.32 -18.11
CA ARG A 80 5.27 -4.26 -16.76
C ARG A 80 6.30 -3.81 -15.74
N GLY A 81 5.95 -2.82 -14.89
CA GLY A 81 6.78 -2.37 -13.78
C GLY A 81 8.05 -1.60 -14.18
N SER A 82 8.16 -1.14 -15.43
CA SER A 82 9.39 -0.51 -15.94
C SER A 82 9.45 1.01 -15.78
N LEU A 83 8.41 1.66 -15.25
CA LEU A 83 8.33 3.11 -15.17
C LEU A 83 8.79 3.68 -13.81
N GLY A 84 9.63 2.95 -13.12
CA GLY A 84 10.13 3.33 -11.80
C GLY A 84 9.30 2.75 -10.66
N GLU A 85 9.44 3.34 -9.48
CA GLU A 85 8.79 2.85 -8.25
C GLU A 85 8.13 3.98 -7.48
N THR A 86 7.09 3.62 -6.71
CA THR A 86 6.52 4.52 -5.70
C THR A 86 7.55 4.77 -4.58
N PRO A 87 7.39 5.82 -3.77
CA PRO A 87 8.28 6.08 -2.63
C PRO A 87 8.36 4.91 -1.65
N THR A 88 9.50 4.78 -0.98
CA THR A 88 9.67 3.86 0.16
C THR A 88 8.68 4.25 1.28
N LEU A 89 7.93 3.27 1.77
CA LEU A 89 7.00 3.42 2.87
C LEU A 89 7.69 3.06 4.18
N PHE A 90 7.52 3.88 5.19
CA PHE A 90 8.07 3.67 6.51
C PHE A 90 7.04 4.04 7.57
N ASN A 91 6.75 3.14 8.49
CA ASN A 91 5.78 3.34 9.54
C ASN A 91 6.32 2.88 10.90
N ILE A 92 6.08 3.67 11.93
CA ILE A 92 6.30 3.28 13.33
C ILE A 92 5.00 3.50 14.08
N ASP A 93 4.56 2.46 14.77
CA ASP A 93 3.44 2.49 15.71
C ASP A 93 3.97 2.21 17.12
N LEU A 94 3.45 2.93 18.09
CA LEU A 94 3.80 2.75 19.51
C LEU A 94 2.53 2.41 20.30
N SER A 95 2.70 1.57 21.31
CA SER A 95 1.64 1.21 22.27
C SER A 95 2.15 1.35 23.69
N ALA A 96 1.35 1.92 24.57
CA ALA A 96 1.57 1.94 26.01
C ALA A 96 0.35 1.33 26.70
N GLN A 97 0.60 0.36 27.57
CA GLN A 97 -0.44 -0.30 28.36
C GLN A 97 -0.10 -0.17 29.84
N TYR A 98 -1.08 0.12 30.64
CA TYR A 98 -0.92 0.19 32.09
C TYR A 98 -2.08 -0.49 32.80
N ASN A 99 -1.76 -1.40 33.71
CA ASN A 99 -2.75 -2.09 34.54
C ASN A 99 -2.92 -1.37 35.86
N LEU A 100 -4.17 -1.01 36.16
CA LEU A 100 -4.58 -0.37 37.39
C LEU A 100 -5.52 -1.33 38.14
N GLU A 101 -5.27 -1.52 39.42
CA GLU A 101 -6.18 -2.19 40.32
C GLU A 101 -6.99 -1.13 41.11
N ILE A 102 -8.28 -1.05 40.84
CA ILE A 102 -9.21 -0.11 41.50
C ILE A 102 -10.23 -0.91 42.26
N ALA A 103 -10.11 -0.90 43.60
CA ALA A 103 -10.87 -1.74 44.51
C ALA A 103 -10.68 -3.24 44.17
N SER A 104 -11.66 -3.91 43.61
CA SER A 104 -11.60 -5.33 43.20
C SER A 104 -11.71 -5.50 41.67
N THR A 105 -11.51 -4.43 40.93
CA THR A 105 -11.62 -4.43 39.47
C THR A 105 -10.27 -4.12 38.84
N ASP A 106 -9.81 -4.98 37.93
CA ASP A 106 -8.63 -4.72 37.10
C ASP A 106 -9.01 -3.86 35.91
N VAL A 107 -8.33 -2.73 35.75
CA VAL A 107 -8.55 -1.79 34.65
C VAL A 107 -7.28 -1.72 33.81
N LEU A 108 -7.34 -2.26 32.58
CA LEU A 108 -6.27 -2.12 31.61
C LEU A 108 -6.49 -0.88 30.74
N LEU A 109 -5.64 0.11 30.89
CA LEU A 109 -5.58 1.27 30.01
C LEU A 109 -4.60 1.02 28.87
N THR A 110 -5.00 1.38 27.65
CA THR A 110 -4.13 1.26 26.46
C THR A 110 -4.16 2.55 25.66
N LEU A 111 -2.98 3.07 25.36
CA LEU A 111 -2.75 4.18 24.43
C LEU A 111 -1.95 3.66 23.24
N ASP A 112 -2.53 3.73 22.04
CA ASP A 112 -1.85 3.42 20.77
C ASP A 112 -1.68 4.68 19.94
N VAL A 113 -0.49 4.86 19.39
CA VAL A 113 -0.16 5.93 18.44
C VAL A 113 0.30 5.29 17.14
N PHE A 114 -0.50 5.39 16.11
CA PHE A 114 -0.21 4.87 14.77
C PHE A 114 0.48 5.93 13.93
N ASN A 115 1.45 5.52 13.10
CA ASN A 115 2.23 6.40 12.24
C ASN A 115 2.76 7.62 13.02
N ILE A 116 3.54 7.37 14.06
CA ILE A 116 4.03 8.43 14.97
C ILE A 116 4.79 9.54 14.24
N LEU A 117 5.48 9.20 13.15
CA LEU A 117 6.23 10.14 12.32
C LEU A 117 5.34 10.95 11.37
N ASN A 118 4.03 10.65 11.32
CA ASN A 118 3.05 11.27 10.43
C ASN A 118 3.51 11.31 8.97
N ARG A 119 4.06 10.20 8.46
CA ARG A 119 4.48 10.10 7.06
C ARG A 119 3.25 9.91 6.17
N ASP A 120 3.25 10.61 5.04
CA ASP A 120 2.14 10.69 4.08
C ASP A 120 2.54 10.28 2.66
N LYS A 121 3.57 9.44 2.51
CA LYS A 121 4.06 9.05 1.20
C LYS A 121 3.01 8.30 0.39
N ALA A 122 2.99 8.58 -0.90
CA ALA A 122 2.13 7.87 -1.85
C ALA A 122 2.46 6.39 -1.84
N SER A 123 1.44 5.56 -1.69
CA SER A 123 1.54 4.10 -1.72
C SER A 123 1.08 3.51 -3.06
N ARG A 124 0.34 4.31 -3.85
CA ARG A 124 -0.17 3.93 -5.17
C ARG A 124 -0.29 5.17 -6.05
N VAL A 125 -0.04 4.99 -7.34
CA VAL A 125 -0.33 5.97 -8.40
C VAL A 125 -1.39 5.40 -9.35
N ASN A 126 -2.07 6.26 -10.11
CA ASN A 126 -2.91 5.83 -11.22
C ASN A 126 -2.02 5.41 -12.39
N GLU A 127 -2.12 4.15 -12.79
CA GLU A 127 -1.31 3.54 -13.85
C GLU A 127 -2.08 3.44 -15.18
N ILE A 128 -3.33 3.88 -15.23
CA ILE A 128 -4.17 3.89 -16.42
C ILE A 128 -3.88 5.18 -17.20
N ALA A 129 -3.26 5.04 -18.37
CA ALA A 129 -2.86 6.18 -19.20
C ALA A 129 -3.95 6.65 -20.17
N GLU A 130 -4.91 5.78 -20.45
CA GLU A 130 -5.96 6.04 -21.43
C GLU A 130 -7.32 5.60 -20.87
N THR A 131 -8.35 6.31 -21.24
CA THR A 131 -9.73 5.88 -21.05
C THR A 131 -10.12 4.87 -22.14
N ASP A 132 -11.27 4.20 -21.99
CA ASP A 132 -11.83 3.34 -23.03
C ASP A 132 -12.01 4.15 -24.32
N GLY A 133 -11.40 3.67 -25.41
CA GLY A 133 -11.35 4.41 -26.68
C GLY A 133 -10.02 5.12 -26.97
N GLY A 134 -9.01 4.96 -26.11
CA GLY A 134 -7.65 5.43 -26.38
C GLY A 134 -7.44 6.93 -26.18
N VAL A 135 -8.32 7.59 -25.43
CA VAL A 135 -8.16 9.02 -25.06
C VAL A 135 -7.29 9.10 -23.82
N ALA A 136 -6.32 10.02 -23.81
CA ALA A 136 -5.43 10.22 -22.66
C ALA A 136 -6.23 10.48 -21.37
N ASP A 137 -5.90 9.75 -20.30
CA ASP A 137 -6.49 9.97 -18.97
C ASP A 137 -5.74 11.12 -18.27
N PRO A 138 -6.43 12.23 -17.92
CA PRO A 138 -5.82 13.35 -17.21
C PRO A 138 -5.31 13.00 -15.81
N ASP A 139 -5.81 11.92 -15.21
CA ASP A 139 -5.42 11.47 -13.88
C ASP A 139 -4.22 10.49 -13.91
N TYR A 140 -3.68 10.17 -15.09
CA TYR A 140 -2.51 9.31 -15.20
C TYR A 140 -1.31 9.86 -14.42
N GLY A 141 -0.67 8.99 -13.65
CA GLY A 141 0.49 9.34 -12.83
C GLY A 141 0.16 10.09 -11.52
N LEU A 142 -1.09 10.48 -11.29
CA LEU A 142 -1.50 11.07 -10.04
C LEU A 142 -1.51 10.04 -8.90
N ASN A 143 -1.18 10.51 -7.70
CA ASN A 143 -1.22 9.66 -6.51
C ASN A 143 -2.66 9.27 -6.18
N SER A 144 -2.96 7.97 -6.14
CA SER A 144 -4.30 7.43 -5.88
C SER A 144 -4.47 6.86 -4.46
N ALA A 145 -3.38 6.66 -3.73
CA ALA A 145 -3.42 6.26 -2.32
C ALA A 145 -2.16 6.73 -1.58
N TYR A 146 -2.31 6.95 -0.28
CA TYR A 146 -1.24 7.40 0.62
C TYR A 146 -1.11 6.49 1.84
N GLN A 147 -0.02 6.64 2.60
CA GLN A 147 0.07 6.09 3.94
C GLN A 147 -1.07 6.67 4.79
N ARG A 148 -1.56 5.88 5.75
CA ARG A 148 -2.56 6.36 6.71
C ARG A 148 -1.97 7.50 7.55
N PRO A 149 -2.73 8.56 7.84
CA PRO A 149 -2.27 9.64 8.71
C PRO A 149 -2.02 9.11 10.13
N ARG A 150 -1.32 9.91 10.94
CA ARG A 150 -1.17 9.62 12.36
C ARG A 150 -2.53 9.55 13.03
N GLY A 151 -2.72 8.49 13.79
CA GLY A 151 -3.92 8.27 14.59
C GLY A 151 -3.56 7.94 16.03
N VAL A 152 -4.46 8.30 16.95
CA VAL A 152 -4.33 7.96 18.37
C VAL A 152 -5.58 7.21 18.78
N ARG A 153 -5.39 6.12 19.52
CA ARG A 153 -6.48 5.35 20.12
C ARG A 153 -6.23 5.21 21.63
N LEU A 154 -7.23 5.58 22.41
CA LEU A 154 -7.27 5.34 23.86
C LEU A 154 -8.36 4.32 24.14
N SER A 155 -8.06 3.30 24.92
CA SER A 155 -9.02 2.29 25.34
C SER A 155 -8.84 1.91 26.81
N ALA A 156 -9.95 1.49 27.43
CA ALA A 156 -9.99 0.96 28.79
C ALA A 156 -10.77 -0.36 28.78
N ARG A 157 -10.22 -1.39 29.42
CA ARG A 157 -10.87 -2.68 29.64
C ARG A 157 -11.02 -2.91 31.13
N PHE A 158 -12.24 -3.24 31.54
CA PHE A 158 -12.59 -3.56 32.92
C PHE A 158 -12.79 -5.07 33.04
N ASN A 159 -12.15 -5.71 34.02
CA ASN A 159 -12.31 -7.12 34.37
C ASN A 159 -12.83 -7.19 35.79
N PHE A 160 -14.03 -7.74 35.93
CA PHE A 160 -14.76 -7.86 37.21
C PHE A 160 -14.63 -9.28 37.79
#